data_cc4c2083462748cbafd6cccfd43dca95
#
_entry.id   cc4c2083462748cbafd6cccfd43dca95
#
_cell.length_a   1.000
_cell.length_b   1.000
_cell.length_c   1.000
_cell.angle_alpha   90.00
_cell.angle_beta   90.00
_cell.angle_gamma   90.00
#
_symmetry.space_group_name_H-M   'P 1'
#
loop_
_entity.id
_entity.type
_entity.pdbx_description
1 polymer ?
#
loop_
_entity_poly.entity_id
_entity_poly.type
_entity_poly.pdbx_seq_one_letter_code
_entity_poly.pdbx_strand_id
1 'polypeptide(L)'
;MTHKLSADNLTLIRGERCLFEGLSFALESGGLLILEGRNGCGKTSLIRAIAGMLSLEDGTIYWDDVPVENQRQTFHGDLVWLAHRTGLKGDLTLVENLGFERSLRAHSNRDPEEVYERLGISRLKKLVLRSLSAGQQRRVALARMLLADVPLWFMDEPFTNLDREGRALVMELVEEHCAKGGMCVMAAHQDVEIAAPTTRVKIQ
;
A
#
# COMPACT_ATOMS: atom_id res chain seq x y z
N MET A 1 14.27 7.84 11.08
CA MET A 1 15.05 6.63 10.70
C MET A 1 14.96 6.50 9.20
N THR A 2 16.04 6.09 8.55
CA THR A 2 16.04 5.79 7.11
C THR A 2 15.81 4.30 6.95
N HIS A 3 14.87 3.92 6.10
CA HIS A 3 14.55 2.53 5.78
C HIS A 3 14.89 2.22 4.33
N LYS A 4 15.08 0.94 4.03
CA LYS A 4 15.35 0.44 2.69
C LYS A 4 14.61 -0.86 2.44
N LEU A 5 13.85 -0.91 1.36
CA LEU A 5 13.27 -2.14 0.82
C LEU A 5 14.04 -2.54 -0.43
N SER A 6 14.59 -3.74 -0.48
CA SER A 6 15.26 -4.23 -1.68
C SER A 6 14.88 -5.67 -1.99
N ALA A 7 15.06 -6.02 -3.24
CA ALA A 7 14.80 -7.36 -3.76
C ALA A 7 15.93 -7.76 -4.71
N ASP A 8 16.36 -9.00 -4.60
CA ASP A 8 17.41 -9.55 -5.42
C ASP A 8 16.96 -10.83 -6.10
N ASN A 9 17.07 -10.83 -7.44
CA ASN A 9 16.84 -11.96 -8.33
C ASN A 9 15.50 -12.69 -8.14
N LEU A 10 14.41 -11.95 -7.93
CA LEU A 10 13.10 -12.55 -7.67
C LEU A 10 12.55 -13.29 -8.87
N THR A 11 12.15 -14.54 -8.65
CA THR A 11 11.43 -15.37 -9.63
C THR A 11 10.12 -15.86 -9.03
N LEU A 12 9.03 -15.66 -9.76
CA LEU A 12 7.70 -16.13 -9.37
C LEU A 12 7.02 -16.89 -10.50
N ILE A 13 6.73 -18.15 -10.23
CA ILE A 13 5.98 -19.04 -11.12
C ILE A 13 4.61 -19.30 -10.50
N ARG A 14 3.55 -19.29 -11.31
CA ARG A 14 2.20 -19.58 -10.87
C ARG A 14 1.52 -20.57 -11.82
N GLY A 15 1.38 -21.82 -11.36
CA GLY A 15 1.04 -22.95 -12.24
C GLY A 15 2.15 -23.15 -13.27
N GLU A 16 1.81 -23.12 -14.55
CA GLU A 16 2.79 -23.24 -15.65
C GLU A 16 3.32 -21.88 -16.15
N ARG A 17 2.88 -20.77 -15.54
CA ARG A 17 3.22 -19.42 -16.00
C ARG A 17 4.29 -18.78 -15.12
N CYS A 18 5.44 -18.45 -15.70
CA CYS A 18 6.38 -17.51 -15.10
C CYS A 18 5.81 -16.09 -15.18
N LEU A 19 5.61 -15.45 -14.02
CA LEU A 19 5.11 -14.08 -13.94
C LEU A 19 6.24 -13.06 -14.05
N PHE A 20 7.38 -13.37 -13.44
CA PHE A 20 8.62 -12.61 -13.58
C PHE A 20 9.80 -13.49 -13.16
N GLU A 21 10.98 -13.19 -13.73
CA GLU A 21 12.23 -13.90 -13.49
C GLU A 21 13.37 -12.90 -13.39
N GLY A 22 14.25 -13.09 -12.40
CA GLY A 22 15.45 -12.29 -12.22
C GLY A 22 15.19 -10.84 -11.83
N LEU A 23 14.01 -10.52 -11.25
CA LEU A 23 13.60 -9.15 -10.94
C LEU A 23 14.30 -8.65 -9.69
N SER A 24 15.01 -7.53 -9.83
CA SER A 24 15.70 -6.86 -8.72
C SER A 24 15.33 -5.38 -8.68
N PHE A 25 15.24 -4.83 -7.46
CA PHE A 25 15.00 -3.39 -7.24
C PHE A 25 15.51 -2.95 -5.86
N ALA A 26 15.66 -1.65 -5.72
CA ALA A 26 15.86 -1.00 -4.42
C ALA A 26 14.97 0.23 -4.30
N LEU A 27 14.44 0.45 -3.10
CA LEU A 27 13.62 1.58 -2.72
C LEU A 27 14.11 2.10 -1.37
N GLU A 28 14.47 3.38 -1.32
CA GLU A 28 14.94 4.04 -0.11
C GLU A 28 13.88 4.98 0.46
N SER A 29 14.05 5.37 1.71
CA SER A 29 13.21 6.36 2.38
C SER A 29 12.98 7.60 1.52
N GLY A 30 11.73 8.03 1.42
CA GLY A 30 11.29 9.13 0.57
C GLY A 30 10.97 8.73 -0.88
N GLY A 31 11.15 7.46 -1.25
CA GLY A 31 11.00 6.97 -2.61
C GLY A 31 9.63 6.35 -2.91
N LEU A 32 9.33 6.31 -4.21
CA LEU A 32 8.17 5.64 -4.80
C LEU A 32 8.64 4.56 -5.78
N LEU A 33 8.18 3.32 -5.60
CA LEU A 33 8.34 2.23 -6.56
C LEU A 33 7.03 2.02 -7.32
N ILE A 34 7.03 2.26 -8.62
CA ILE A 34 5.88 2.02 -9.49
C ILE A 34 6.05 0.68 -10.20
N LEU A 35 5.08 -0.20 -10.01
CA LEU A 35 4.98 -1.47 -10.72
C LEU A 35 4.13 -1.27 -11.97
N GLU A 36 4.75 -1.37 -13.14
CA GLU A 36 4.12 -1.18 -14.45
C GLU A 36 3.90 -2.52 -15.14
N GLY A 37 2.87 -2.58 -15.98
CA GLY A 37 2.57 -3.75 -16.80
C GLY A 37 1.08 -3.89 -17.06
N ARG A 38 0.74 -4.78 -18.00
CA ARG A 38 -0.66 -5.05 -18.41
C ARG A 38 -1.44 -5.68 -17.26
N ASN A 39 -2.78 -5.67 -17.37
CA ASN A 39 -3.63 -6.39 -16.43
C ASN A 39 -3.27 -7.88 -16.43
N GLY A 40 -3.14 -8.46 -15.23
CA GLY A 40 -2.80 -9.88 -15.07
C GLY A 40 -1.34 -10.23 -15.29
N CYS A 41 -0.42 -9.27 -15.49
CA CYS A 41 1.01 -9.56 -15.65
C CYS A 41 1.72 -9.97 -14.35
N GLY A 42 1.12 -9.73 -13.18
CA GLY A 42 1.72 -10.15 -11.91
C GLY A 42 1.98 -9.03 -10.89
N LYS A 43 1.57 -7.77 -11.13
CA LYS A 43 1.79 -6.64 -10.20
C LYS A 43 1.30 -6.91 -8.78
N THR A 44 0.04 -7.32 -8.62
CA THR A 44 -0.52 -7.73 -7.32
C THR A 44 0.22 -8.94 -6.73
N SER A 45 0.68 -9.86 -7.58
CA SER A 45 1.46 -11.02 -7.14
C SER A 45 2.83 -10.61 -6.61
N LEU A 46 3.49 -9.64 -7.24
CA LEU A 46 4.73 -9.07 -6.73
C LEU A 46 4.52 -8.36 -5.38
N ILE A 47 3.49 -7.52 -5.25
CA ILE A 47 3.15 -6.91 -3.94
C ILE A 47 2.94 -7.99 -2.87
N ARG A 48 2.22 -9.07 -3.19
CA ARG A 48 2.00 -10.19 -2.25
C ARG A 48 3.28 -10.94 -1.91
N ALA A 49 4.17 -11.13 -2.87
CA ALA A 49 5.47 -11.73 -2.64
C ALA A 49 6.32 -10.84 -1.73
N ILE A 50 6.37 -9.52 -1.99
CA ILE A 50 7.08 -8.56 -1.13
C ILE A 50 6.48 -8.58 0.29
N ALA A 51 5.16 -8.67 0.42
CA ALA A 51 4.49 -8.78 1.73
C ALA A 51 4.66 -10.15 2.40
N GLY A 52 5.40 -11.09 1.81
CA GLY A 52 5.60 -12.44 2.35
C GLY A 52 4.36 -13.32 2.32
N MET A 53 3.35 -12.97 1.50
CA MET A 53 2.10 -13.72 1.34
C MET A 53 2.13 -14.71 0.19
N LEU A 54 3.15 -14.67 -0.65
CA LEU A 54 3.42 -15.63 -1.72
C LEU A 54 4.87 -16.07 -1.63
N SER A 55 5.11 -17.38 -1.75
CA SER A 55 6.44 -17.92 -1.85
C SER A 55 7.01 -17.62 -3.24
N LEU A 56 8.26 -17.22 -3.27
CA LEU A 56 9.05 -17.08 -4.49
C LEU A 56 9.65 -18.44 -4.87
N GLU A 57 9.91 -18.64 -6.14
CA GLU A 57 10.70 -19.78 -6.63
C GLU A 57 12.19 -19.55 -6.37
N ASP A 58 12.64 -18.30 -6.57
CA ASP A 58 14.02 -17.87 -6.31
C ASP A 58 14.06 -16.39 -5.91
N GLY A 59 15.19 -16.00 -5.30
CA GLY A 59 15.47 -14.64 -4.88
C GLY A 59 15.07 -14.31 -3.44
N THR A 60 15.50 -13.14 -2.99
CA THR A 60 15.30 -12.70 -1.59
C THR A 60 14.83 -11.25 -1.52
N ILE A 61 13.95 -10.97 -0.57
CA ILE A 61 13.46 -9.63 -0.26
C ILE A 61 14.05 -9.21 1.07
N TYR A 62 14.55 -7.98 1.13
CA TYR A 62 15.21 -7.42 2.31
C TYR A 62 14.47 -6.17 2.79
N TRP A 63 14.35 -6.05 4.10
CA TRP A 63 13.97 -4.84 4.81
C TRP A 63 15.13 -4.44 5.71
N ASP A 64 15.69 -3.23 5.48
CA ASP A 64 16.88 -2.74 6.19
C ASP A 64 18.06 -3.74 6.14
N ASP A 65 18.31 -4.26 4.93
CA ASP A 65 19.36 -5.25 4.61
C ASP A 65 19.24 -6.61 5.33
N VAL A 66 18.11 -6.86 6.03
CA VAL A 66 17.81 -8.16 6.65
C VAL A 66 16.71 -8.86 5.83
N PRO A 67 16.84 -10.16 5.50
CA PRO A 67 15.78 -10.89 4.81
C PRO A 67 14.44 -10.79 5.55
N VAL A 68 13.37 -10.44 4.81
CA VAL A 68 12.01 -10.27 5.38
C VAL A 68 11.53 -11.54 6.09
N GLU A 69 11.91 -12.71 5.60
CA GLU A 69 11.55 -14.00 6.21
C GLU A 69 12.09 -14.16 7.64
N ASN A 70 13.22 -13.51 7.97
CA ASN A 70 13.86 -13.55 9.28
C ASN A 70 13.31 -12.50 10.25
N GLN A 71 12.50 -11.53 9.77
CA GLN A 71 11.95 -10.43 10.57
C GLN A 71 10.50 -10.10 10.22
N ARG A 72 9.70 -11.08 9.86
CA ARG A 72 8.31 -10.89 9.38
C ARG A 72 7.45 -10.01 10.27
N GLN A 73 7.57 -10.17 11.60
CA GLN A 73 6.77 -9.41 12.55
C GLN A 73 7.10 -7.91 12.48
N THR A 74 8.38 -7.56 12.47
CA THR A 74 8.85 -6.17 12.34
C THR A 74 8.42 -5.59 11.01
N PHE A 75 8.70 -6.29 9.91
CA PHE A 75 8.33 -5.86 8.58
C PHE A 75 6.82 -5.62 8.42
N HIS A 76 5.97 -6.53 8.93
CA HIS A 76 4.52 -6.35 8.89
C HIS A 76 4.03 -5.25 9.82
N GLY A 77 4.77 -4.94 10.89
CA GLY A 77 4.51 -3.77 11.74
C GLY A 77 4.74 -2.46 11.00
N ASP A 78 5.72 -2.42 10.12
CA ASP A 78 6.18 -1.25 9.37
C ASP A 78 5.42 -1.02 8.06
N LEU A 79 4.50 -1.88 7.67
CA LEU A 79 3.77 -1.75 6.41
C LEU A 79 2.25 -1.62 6.60
N VAL A 80 1.61 -0.90 5.69
CA VAL A 80 0.16 -0.91 5.49
C VAL A 80 -0.15 -1.11 4.01
N TRP A 81 -1.22 -1.83 3.73
CA TRP A 81 -1.60 -2.17 2.37
C TRP A 81 -3.01 -1.71 2.01
N LEU A 82 -3.11 -0.88 0.97
CA LEU A 82 -4.34 -0.58 0.25
C LEU A 82 -4.48 -1.57 -0.90
N ALA A 83 -5.09 -2.71 -0.63
CA ALA A 83 -5.36 -3.73 -1.63
C ALA A 83 -6.50 -3.31 -2.58
N HIS A 84 -6.64 -4.00 -3.71
CA HIS A 84 -7.76 -3.81 -4.64
C HIS A 84 -9.12 -3.97 -3.93
N ARG A 85 -9.28 -5.00 -3.09
CA ARG A 85 -10.39 -5.08 -2.12
C ARG A 85 -9.95 -4.41 -0.83
N THR A 86 -10.75 -3.47 -0.35
CA THR A 86 -10.39 -2.63 0.81
C THR A 86 -10.16 -3.39 2.10
N GLY A 87 -10.64 -4.64 2.22
CA GLY A 87 -10.54 -5.45 3.44
C GLY A 87 -11.39 -4.94 4.61
N LEU A 88 -12.21 -3.92 4.36
CA LEU A 88 -13.10 -3.35 5.36
C LEU A 88 -14.30 -4.26 5.64
N LYS A 89 -14.75 -4.28 6.89
CA LYS A 89 -15.89 -5.10 7.34
C LYS A 89 -17.19 -4.33 7.07
N GLY A 90 -18.01 -4.82 6.13
CA GLY A 90 -19.22 -4.14 5.65
C GLY A 90 -20.27 -3.89 6.72
N ASP A 91 -20.37 -4.77 7.72
CA ASP A 91 -21.36 -4.69 8.79
C ASP A 91 -20.95 -3.78 9.97
N LEU A 92 -19.71 -3.36 9.99
CA LEU A 92 -19.21 -2.39 10.97
C LEU A 92 -19.34 -0.96 10.43
N THR A 93 -19.49 -0.01 11.33
CA THR A 93 -19.41 1.43 11.02
C THR A 93 -17.98 1.81 10.64
N LEU A 94 -17.81 3.01 10.09
CA LEU A 94 -16.50 3.59 9.79
C LEU A 94 -15.62 3.63 11.04
N VAL A 95 -16.15 4.15 12.17
CA VAL A 95 -15.38 4.27 13.41
C VAL A 95 -14.98 2.91 13.97
N GLU A 96 -15.89 1.93 13.95
CA GLU A 96 -15.59 0.57 14.41
C GLU A 96 -14.52 -0.11 13.54
N ASN A 97 -14.58 0.04 12.20
CA ASN A 97 -13.56 -0.48 11.30
C ASN A 97 -12.17 0.11 11.61
N LEU A 98 -12.07 1.43 11.71
CA LEU A 98 -10.81 2.10 11.95
C LEU A 98 -10.31 1.92 13.40
N GLY A 99 -11.22 1.84 14.36
CA GLY A 99 -10.91 1.51 15.75
C GLY A 99 -10.30 0.12 15.88
N PHE A 100 -10.86 -0.88 15.20
CA PHE A 100 -10.32 -2.23 15.15
C PHE A 100 -8.88 -2.26 14.58
N GLU A 101 -8.65 -1.62 13.44
CA GLU A 101 -7.32 -1.55 12.82
C GLU A 101 -6.29 -0.87 13.74
N ARG A 102 -6.69 0.21 14.41
CA ARG A 102 -5.81 0.90 15.37
C ARG A 102 -5.44 0.04 16.57
N SER A 103 -6.36 -0.81 17.04
CA SER A 103 -6.09 -1.71 18.17
C SER A 103 -5.06 -2.80 17.86
N LEU A 104 -4.84 -3.10 16.56
CA LEU A 104 -3.86 -4.10 16.12
C LEU A 104 -2.44 -3.54 15.95
N ARG A 105 -2.28 -2.21 16.02
CA ARG A 105 -1.00 -1.54 15.75
C ARG A 105 -0.51 -0.80 17.00
N ALA A 106 0.82 -0.64 17.08
CA ALA A 106 1.41 0.29 18.03
C ALA A 106 0.89 1.72 17.76
N HIS A 107 0.82 2.53 18.80
CA HIS A 107 0.15 3.81 18.83
C HIS A 107 0.55 4.77 17.70
N SER A 108 -0.40 5.10 16.84
CA SER A 108 -0.32 6.26 15.97
C SER A 108 -0.71 7.51 16.78
N ASN A 109 0.09 8.57 16.63
CA ASN A 109 -0.19 9.87 17.25
C ASN A 109 -1.16 10.72 16.43
N ARG A 110 -1.65 10.23 15.28
CA ARG A 110 -2.56 10.98 14.42
C ARG A 110 -3.96 11.07 15.01
N ASP A 111 -4.51 12.28 15.04
CA ASP A 111 -5.91 12.49 15.42
C ASP A 111 -6.82 11.90 14.32
N PRO A 112 -7.71 10.94 14.66
CA PRO A 112 -8.67 10.42 13.71
C PRO A 112 -9.61 11.48 13.13
N GLU A 113 -9.99 12.48 13.90
CA GLU A 113 -10.92 13.52 13.43
C GLU A 113 -10.31 14.36 12.31
N GLU A 114 -9.03 14.75 12.42
CA GLU A 114 -8.30 15.44 11.36
C GLU A 114 -8.22 14.58 10.07
N VAL A 115 -7.98 13.27 10.23
CA VAL A 115 -7.94 12.35 9.09
C VAL A 115 -9.30 12.22 8.42
N TYR A 116 -10.40 12.15 9.21
CA TYR A 116 -11.75 12.05 8.66
C TYR A 116 -12.15 13.33 7.92
N GLU A 117 -11.81 14.49 8.46
CA GLU A 117 -12.07 15.78 7.85
C GLU A 117 -11.31 15.89 6.51
N ARG A 118 -10.03 15.63 6.52
CA ARG A 118 -9.17 15.67 5.33
C ARG A 118 -9.69 14.79 4.19
N LEU A 119 -10.19 13.61 4.52
CA LEU A 119 -10.72 12.67 3.54
C LEU A 119 -12.20 12.89 3.18
N GLY A 120 -12.86 13.90 3.81
CA GLY A 120 -14.27 14.21 3.58
C GLY A 120 -15.23 13.11 4.04
N ILE A 121 -14.86 12.35 5.07
CA ILE A 121 -15.64 11.22 5.58
C ILE A 121 -16.22 11.42 6.99
N SER A 122 -16.04 12.60 7.58
CA SER A 122 -16.52 12.91 8.95
C SER A 122 -17.99 12.66 9.15
N ARG A 123 -18.83 12.93 8.13
CA ARG A 123 -20.29 12.71 8.19
C ARG A 123 -20.68 11.23 8.10
N LEU A 124 -19.74 10.35 7.71
CA LEU A 124 -19.98 8.94 7.48
C LEU A 124 -19.68 8.07 8.72
N LYS A 125 -19.16 8.63 9.80
CA LYS A 125 -18.62 7.94 10.98
C LYS A 125 -19.54 6.85 11.55
N LYS A 126 -20.84 7.11 11.60
CA LYS A 126 -21.86 6.22 12.18
C LYS A 126 -22.52 5.30 11.14
N LEU A 127 -22.16 5.42 9.86
CA LEU A 127 -22.74 4.58 8.80
C LEU A 127 -21.97 3.27 8.70
N VAL A 128 -22.69 2.17 8.47
CA VAL A 128 -22.10 0.87 8.18
C VAL A 128 -21.47 0.88 6.79
N LEU A 129 -20.31 0.25 6.63
CA LEU A 129 -19.53 0.38 5.40
C LEU A 129 -20.23 -0.13 4.15
N ARG A 130 -21.10 -1.15 4.27
CA ARG A 130 -21.90 -1.66 3.13
C ARG A 130 -22.89 -0.63 2.56
N SER A 131 -23.26 0.41 3.32
CA SER A 131 -24.13 1.48 2.84
C SER A 131 -23.39 2.59 2.10
N LEU A 132 -22.06 2.58 2.12
CA LEU A 132 -21.22 3.58 1.48
C LEU A 132 -20.97 3.25 0.02
N SER A 133 -20.85 4.29 -0.83
CA SER A 133 -20.39 4.12 -2.21
C SER A 133 -18.96 3.56 -2.27
N ALA A 134 -18.58 2.95 -3.40
CA ALA A 134 -17.23 2.41 -3.58
C ALA A 134 -16.13 3.47 -3.37
N GLY A 135 -16.36 4.72 -3.84
CA GLY A 135 -15.45 5.84 -3.60
C GLY A 135 -15.34 6.23 -2.12
N GLN A 136 -16.47 6.24 -1.39
CA GLN A 136 -16.47 6.48 0.05
C GLN A 136 -15.73 5.37 0.81
N GLN A 137 -15.96 4.10 0.46
CA GLN A 137 -15.21 2.97 1.04
C GLN A 137 -13.71 3.08 0.74
N ARG A 138 -13.33 3.57 -0.45
CA ARG A 138 -11.92 3.80 -0.81
C ARG A 138 -11.30 4.90 0.07
N ARG A 139 -12.02 5.99 0.34
CA ARG A 139 -11.57 7.04 1.27
C ARG A 139 -11.44 6.52 2.72
N VAL A 140 -12.32 5.62 3.17
CA VAL A 140 -12.16 4.95 4.48
C VAL A 140 -10.91 4.07 4.52
N ALA A 141 -10.62 3.36 3.42
CA ALA A 141 -9.38 2.56 3.33
C ALA A 141 -8.12 3.44 3.33
N LEU A 142 -8.17 4.64 2.74
CA LEU A 142 -7.09 5.63 2.85
C LEU A 142 -6.95 6.17 4.28
N ALA A 143 -8.07 6.37 5.01
CA ALA A 143 -8.01 6.74 6.43
C ALA A 143 -7.25 5.70 7.26
N ARG A 144 -7.46 4.41 6.97
CA ARG A 144 -6.70 3.32 7.61
C ARG A 144 -5.20 3.46 7.38
N MET A 145 -4.77 3.80 6.16
CA MET A 145 -3.35 4.00 5.85
C MET A 145 -2.76 5.17 6.62
N LEU A 146 -3.45 6.31 6.63
CA LEU A 146 -3.00 7.49 7.37
C LEU A 146 -2.91 7.23 8.87
N LEU A 147 -3.90 6.52 9.43
CA LEU A 147 -3.94 6.19 10.86
C LEU A 147 -2.95 5.08 11.26
N ALA A 148 -2.46 4.29 10.31
CA ALA A 148 -1.43 3.29 10.59
C ALA A 148 -0.08 3.92 10.96
N ASP A 149 0.22 5.10 10.38
CA ASP A 149 1.44 5.88 10.65
C ASP A 149 2.74 5.06 10.56
N VAL A 150 2.87 4.31 9.49
CA VAL A 150 3.98 3.37 9.24
C VAL A 150 4.82 3.81 8.05
N PRO A 151 6.11 3.45 7.98
CA PRO A 151 7.02 3.93 6.94
C PRO A 151 6.73 3.38 5.54
N LEU A 152 6.11 2.20 5.39
CA LEU A 152 5.95 1.55 4.10
C LEU A 152 4.47 1.41 3.71
N TRP A 153 4.11 1.97 2.56
CA TRP A 153 2.78 1.85 1.97
C TRP A 153 2.80 0.95 0.74
N PHE A 154 1.90 -0.03 0.73
CA PHE A 154 1.58 -0.79 -0.49
C PHE A 154 0.24 -0.32 -1.02
N MET A 155 0.19 0.00 -2.32
CA MET A 155 -1.02 0.48 -2.99
C MET A 155 -1.26 -0.32 -4.27
N ASP A 156 -2.31 -1.14 -4.27
CA ASP A 156 -2.72 -1.92 -5.44
C ASP A 156 -3.91 -1.24 -6.10
N GLU A 157 -3.68 -0.66 -7.28
CA GLU A 157 -4.64 0.13 -8.05
C GLU A 157 -5.34 1.22 -7.21
N PRO A 158 -4.58 2.18 -6.62
CA PRO A 158 -5.13 3.12 -5.65
C PRO A 158 -6.21 4.05 -6.20
N PHE A 159 -6.25 4.27 -7.51
CA PHE A 159 -7.14 5.22 -8.18
C PHE A 159 -8.50 4.63 -8.57
N THR A 160 -8.71 3.33 -8.38
CA THR A 160 -9.96 2.65 -8.72
C THR A 160 -11.14 3.21 -7.92
N ASN A 161 -12.26 3.48 -8.60
CA ASN A 161 -13.49 4.06 -8.05
C ASN A 161 -13.32 5.48 -7.46
N LEU A 162 -12.28 6.22 -7.83
CA LEU A 162 -12.08 7.61 -7.47
C LEU A 162 -12.32 8.53 -8.67
N ASP A 163 -12.98 9.65 -8.41
CA ASP A 163 -13.09 10.78 -9.31
C ASP A 163 -11.76 11.55 -9.40
N ARG A 164 -11.74 12.62 -10.19
CA ARG A 164 -10.54 13.43 -10.39
C ARG A 164 -9.98 14.00 -9.07
N GLU A 165 -10.86 14.48 -8.19
CA GLU A 165 -10.47 15.03 -6.89
C GLU A 165 -9.91 13.95 -5.96
N GLY A 166 -10.56 12.78 -5.92
CA GLY A 166 -10.09 11.64 -5.16
C GLY A 166 -8.72 11.13 -5.62
N ARG A 167 -8.45 11.17 -6.94
CA ARG A 167 -7.14 10.82 -7.49
C ARG A 167 -6.07 11.84 -7.08
N ALA A 168 -6.36 13.13 -7.19
CA ALA A 168 -5.46 14.19 -6.76
C ALA A 168 -5.12 14.06 -5.27
N LEU A 169 -6.12 13.77 -4.43
CA LEU A 169 -5.92 13.53 -3.01
C LEU A 169 -4.99 12.33 -2.74
N VAL A 170 -5.15 11.22 -3.46
CA VAL A 170 -4.22 10.06 -3.31
C VAL A 170 -2.79 10.47 -3.66
N MET A 171 -2.59 11.21 -4.75
CA MET A 171 -1.27 11.67 -5.16
C MET A 171 -0.64 12.58 -4.11
N GLU A 172 -1.39 13.58 -3.62
CA GLU A 172 -0.97 14.46 -2.52
C GLU A 172 -0.56 13.67 -1.27
N LEU A 173 -1.36 12.69 -0.86
CA LEU A 173 -1.07 11.85 0.30
C LEU A 173 0.23 11.04 0.14
N VAL A 174 0.49 10.52 -1.06
CA VAL A 174 1.73 9.78 -1.36
C VAL A 174 2.92 10.73 -1.38
N GLU A 175 2.80 11.91 -2.00
CA GLU A 175 3.85 12.93 -1.99
C GLU A 175 4.24 13.35 -0.57
N GLU A 176 3.26 13.64 0.26
CA GLU A 176 3.51 13.99 1.66
C GLU A 176 4.13 12.85 2.46
N HIS A 177 3.69 11.61 2.21
CA HIS A 177 4.26 10.45 2.87
C HIS A 177 5.74 10.30 2.51
N CYS A 178 6.08 10.36 1.22
CA CYS A 178 7.45 10.31 0.74
C CYS A 178 8.28 11.50 1.25
N ALA A 179 7.74 12.72 1.23
CA ALA A 179 8.43 13.91 1.73
C ALA A 179 8.79 13.83 3.23
N LYS A 180 8.03 13.04 4.01
CA LYS A 180 8.31 12.74 5.42
C LYS A 180 9.26 11.55 5.63
N GLY A 181 9.84 11.02 4.54
CA GLY A 181 10.74 9.86 4.57
C GLY A 181 10.05 8.51 4.51
N GLY A 182 8.74 8.48 4.30
CA GLY A 182 8.01 7.24 4.03
C GLY A 182 8.32 6.68 2.63
N MET A 183 7.94 5.45 2.38
CA MET A 183 8.12 4.76 1.09
C MET A 183 6.79 4.23 0.58
N CYS A 184 6.63 4.22 -0.75
CA CYS A 184 5.43 3.68 -1.36
C CYS A 184 5.77 2.70 -2.48
N VAL A 185 5.15 1.52 -2.49
CA VAL A 185 5.13 0.58 -3.61
C VAL A 185 3.74 0.61 -4.21
N MET A 186 3.63 1.05 -5.45
CA MET A 186 2.35 1.28 -6.12
C MET A 186 2.23 0.46 -7.40
N ALA A 187 1.20 -0.38 -7.50
CA ALA A 187 0.79 -0.95 -8.78
C ALA A 187 -0.25 -0.01 -9.43
N ALA A 188 0.09 0.58 -10.54
CA ALA A 188 -0.79 1.49 -11.28
C ALA A 188 -0.74 1.20 -12.78
N HIS A 189 -1.87 1.47 -13.47
CA HIS A 189 -2.02 1.31 -14.92
C HIS A 189 -1.86 2.61 -15.69
N GLN A 190 -1.90 3.73 -14.98
CA GLN A 190 -1.85 5.07 -15.56
C GLN A 190 -0.50 5.70 -15.23
N ASP A 191 -0.08 6.61 -16.08
CA ASP A 191 1.07 7.44 -15.77
C ASP A 191 0.81 8.20 -14.48
N VAL A 192 1.65 7.91 -13.49
CA VAL A 192 1.63 8.55 -12.17
C VAL A 192 2.82 9.49 -12.16
N GLU A 193 2.54 10.79 -12.11
CA GLU A 193 3.55 11.84 -11.92
C GLU A 193 3.45 12.34 -10.48
N ILE A 194 4.45 12.06 -9.68
CA ILE A 194 4.55 12.43 -8.27
C ILE A 194 5.92 13.07 -8.04
N ALA A 195 5.95 14.13 -7.25
CA ALA A 195 7.18 14.86 -6.89
C ALA A 195 8.00 14.09 -5.82
N ALA A 196 8.33 12.82 -6.11
CA ALA A 196 9.18 11.98 -5.26
C ALA A 196 10.18 11.21 -6.13
N PRO A 197 11.36 10.82 -5.58
CA PRO A 197 12.28 9.92 -6.27
C PRO A 197 11.55 8.63 -6.66
N THR A 198 11.43 8.39 -7.98
CA THR A 198 10.58 7.31 -8.49
C THR A 198 11.42 6.27 -9.23
N THR A 199 11.33 5.03 -8.78
CA THR A 199 11.83 3.84 -9.48
C THR A 199 10.66 3.16 -10.19
N ARG A 200 10.88 2.70 -11.43
CA ARG A 200 9.85 1.98 -12.20
C ARG A 200 10.32 0.57 -12.51
N VAL A 201 9.47 -0.40 -12.20
CA VAL A 201 9.70 -1.82 -12.50
C VAL A 201 8.63 -2.30 -13.47
N LYS A 202 9.06 -2.76 -14.65
CA LYS A 202 8.19 -3.34 -15.67
C LYS A 202 8.07 -4.84 -15.45
N ILE A 203 6.83 -5.32 -15.32
CA ILE A 203 6.48 -6.75 -15.30
C ILE A 203 5.88 -7.08 -16.68
N GLN A 204 6.49 -8.05 -17.36
CA GLN A 204 6.13 -8.43 -18.74
C GLN A 204 5.29 -9.70 -18.78
#